data_6d4bc59a4ca95fa3201d891c0d4a0356
#
_entry.id   6d4bc59a4ca95fa3201d891c0d4a0356
#
_cell.length_a   1.000
_cell.length_b   1.000
_cell.length_c   1.000
_cell.angle_alpha   90.00
_cell.angle_beta   90.00
_cell.angle_gamma   90.00
#
_symmetry.space_group_name_H-M   'P 1'
#
loop_
_entity.id
_entity.type
_entity.pdbx_description
1 polymer ?
#
loop_
_entity_poly.entity_id
_entity_poly.type
_entity_poly.pdbx_seq_one_letter_code
_entity_poly.pdbx_strand_id
1 'polypeptide(L)'
;MSSSKALQDLIPHGYPIRGCFGCGADNAHGLRIKSHLECDEGVATWKAEPHHQSFTGFLNGGIAATLIDCHSAVTAIALHCQEIGLDLDGENAEFPDGWTKTITIDYLRPTPLEAELTIRAKVVKRGKKSRTVACSIYADGQECVRAEVVVVIPSAG
;
A
#
# COMPACT_ATOMS: atom_id res chain seq x y z
N MET A 1 11.92 10.89 -11.05
CA MET A 1 12.91 10.07 -10.34
C MET A 1 12.22 9.32 -9.22
N SER A 2 12.45 8.02 -9.09
CA SER A 2 12.00 7.29 -7.91
C SER A 2 12.89 7.68 -6.72
N SER A 3 12.28 8.13 -5.62
CA SER A 3 13.00 8.28 -4.36
C SER A 3 13.51 6.90 -3.91
N SER A 4 14.73 6.83 -3.38
CA SER A 4 15.26 5.61 -2.77
C SER A 4 14.56 5.27 -1.45
N LYS A 5 13.83 6.22 -0.87
CA LYS A 5 13.09 6.06 0.38
C LYS A 5 11.71 5.45 0.10
N ALA A 6 11.25 4.63 1.04
CA ALA A 6 9.86 4.17 1.00
C ALA A 6 8.89 5.34 1.21
N LEU A 7 7.71 5.26 0.60
CA LEU A 7 6.69 6.31 0.72
C LEU A 7 6.30 6.56 2.18
N GLN A 8 6.24 5.52 3.00
CA GLN A 8 5.93 5.62 4.43
C GLN A 8 6.98 6.41 5.22
N ASP A 9 8.23 6.36 4.77
CA ASP A 9 9.33 7.09 5.42
C ASP A 9 9.37 8.57 5.03
N LEU A 10 8.64 8.96 3.97
CA LEU A 10 8.46 10.34 3.56
C LEU A 10 7.36 11.06 4.35
N ILE A 11 6.49 10.32 5.04
CA ILE A 11 5.42 10.90 5.87
C ILE A 11 6.07 11.64 7.04
N PRO A 12 5.78 12.95 7.24
CA PRO A 12 6.43 13.73 8.29
C PRO A 12 6.19 13.18 9.70
N HIS A 13 7.17 13.37 10.58
CA HIS A 13 7.01 13.02 11.99
C HIS A 13 5.81 13.75 12.62
N GLY A 14 5.09 13.07 13.50
CA GLY A 14 3.90 13.61 14.14
C GLY A 14 2.59 13.34 13.41
N TYR A 15 2.63 12.87 12.19
CA TYR A 15 1.40 12.46 11.47
C TYR A 15 0.84 11.16 12.08
N PRO A 16 -0.47 11.12 12.41
CA PRO A 16 -1.09 9.95 13.04
C PRO A 16 -0.93 8.64 12.26
N ILE A 17 -0.88 8.71 10.93
CA ILE A 17 -0.72 7.54 10.07
C ILE A 17 0.59 6.80 10.30
N ARG A 18 1.61 7.44 10.89
CA ARG A 18 2.86 6.78 11.24
C ARG A 18 2.70 5.69 12.30
N GLY A 19 1.59 5.68 13.03
CA GLY A 19 1.19 4.60 13.95
C GLY A 19 0.37 3.47 13.32
N CYS A 20 0.11 3.51 12.02
CA CYS A 20 -0.73 2.53 11.34
C CYS A 20 -0.20 1.10 11.51
N PHE A 21 -1.10 0.17 11.80
CA PHE A 21 -0.76 -1.26 11.93
C PHE A 21 -0.16 -1.83 10.65
N GLY A 22 -0.68 -1.48 9.48
CA GLY A 22 -0.18 -2.03 8.22
C GLY A 22 1.13 -1.41 7.75
N CYS A 23 1.25 -0.09 7.80
CA CYS A 23 2.35 0.61 7.14
C CYS A 23 3.05 1.68 8.00
N GLY A 24 2.63 1.87 9.23
CA GLY A 24 3.19 2.92 10.09
C GLY A 24 4.68 2.73 10.38
N ALA A 25 5.49 3.73 10.01
CA ALA A 25 6.93 3.69 10.22
C ALA A 25 7.32 3.65 11.71
N ASP A 26 6.44 4.16 12.58
CA ASP A 26 6.66 4.24 14.02
C ASP A 26 5.99 3.10 14.81
N ASN A 27 5.24 2.20 14.13
CA ASN A 27 4.61 1.06 14.78
C ASN A 27 5.51 -0.18 14.71
N ALA A 28 6.24 -0.45 15.78
CA ALA A 28 7.14 -1.60 15.87
C ALA A 28 6.41 -2.96 15.82
N HIS A 29 5.12 -3.00 16.15
CA HIS A 29 4.29 -4.22 16.13
C HIS A 29 3.45 -4.35 14.86
N GLY A 30 3.56 -3.40 13.94
CA GLY A 30 2.85 -3.42 12.67
C GLY A 30 3.51 -4.31 11.61
N LEU A 31 2.86 -4.42 10.47
CA LEU A 31 3.38 -5.18 9.33
C LEU A 31 4.53 -4.46 8.63
N ARG A 32 4.64 -3.16 8.81
CA ARG A 32 5.75 -2.30 8.35
C ARG A 32 6.00 -2.40 6.85
N ILE A 33 4.94 -2.44 6.08
CA ILE A 33 5.05 -2.43 4.62
C ILE A 33 5.82 -1.19 4.14
N LYS A 34 6.67 -1.37 3.14
CA LYS A 34 7.46 -0.32 2.52
C LYS A 34 7.15 -0.26 1.04
N SER A 35 6.48 0.81 0.63
CA SER A 35 6.02 1.03 -0.74
C SER A 35 6.92 1.99 -1.48
N HIS A 36 7.19 1.71 -2.74
CA HIS A 36 7.98 2.55 -3.63
C HIS A 36 7.21 2.80 -4.92
N LEU A 37 7.41 3.96 -5.54
CA LEU A 37 6.90 4.20 -6.88
C LEU A 37 7.94 3.78 -7.92
N GLU A 38 7.51 2.95 -8.87
CA GLU A 38 8.22 2.62 -10.10
C GLU A 38 7.38 3.14 -11.27
N CYS A 39 7.76 4.31 -11.83
CA CYS A 39 6.96 5.03 -12.80
C CYS A 39 5.57 5.39 -12.25
N ASP A 40 4.51 4.80 -12.77
CA ASP A 40 3.11 5.01 -12.36
C ASP A 40 2.54 3.87 -11.53
N GLU A 41 3.40 3.02 -10.98
CA GLU A 41 3.04 1.83 -10.22
C GLU A 41 3.66 1.86 -8.82
N GLY A 42 2.87 1.50 -7.81
CA GLY A 42 3.38 1.23 -6.47
C GLY A 42 3.87 -0.20 -6.38
N VAL A 43 5.08 -0.40 -5.87
CA VAL A 43 5.68 -1.72 -5.68
C VAL A 43 6.19 -1.86 -4.27
N ALA A 44 5.89 -2.98 -3.65
CA ALA A 44 6.42 -3.37 -2.34
C ALA A 44 6.81 -4.84 -2.34
N THR A 45 7.84 -5.17 -1.58
CA THR A 45 8.14 -6.55 -1.21
C THR A 45 7.90 -6.71 0.29
N TRP A 46 7.37 -7.85 0.69
CA TRP A 46 7.07 -8.12 2.08
C TRP A 46 7.16 -9.61 2.38
N LYS A 47 7.60 -9.95 3.58
CA LYS A 47 7.70 -11.32 4.02
C LYS A 47 6.96 -11.52 5.34
N ALA A 48 6.14 -12.57 5.40
CA ALA A 48 5.39 -12.91 6.60
C ALA A 48 6.29 -13.48 7.69
N GLU A 49 5.88 -13.29 8.93
CA GLU A 49 6.39 -13.99 10.09
C GLU A 49 5.45 -15.15 10.46
N PRO A 50 5.91 -16.14 11.26
CA PRO A 50 5.12 -17.33 11.58
C PRO A 50 3.73 -17.04 12.16
N HIS A 51 3.59 -15.98 12.94
CA HIS A 51 2.30 -15.61 13.55
C HIS A 51 1.31 -14.95 12.58
N HIS A 52 1.73 -14.66 11.35
CA HIS A 52 0.83 -14.13 10.30
C HIS A 52 0.06 -15.25 9.57
N GLN A 53 0.19 -16.49 10.00
CA GLN A 53 -0.48 -17.61 9.35
C GLN A 53 -1.99 -17.65 9.62
N SER A 54 -2.73 -18.24 8.67
CA SER A 54 -4.11 -18.69 8.87
C SER A 54 -4.09 -20.16 9.35
N PHE A 55 -4.08 -21.10 8.42
CA PHE A 55 -3.74 -22.48 8.70
C PHE A 55 -2.29 -22.75 8.24
N THR A 56 -1.71 -23.84 8.72
CA THR A 56 -0.28 -24.10 8.60
C THR A 56 0.27 -23.91 7.19
N GLY A 57 1.23 -22.99 7.07
CA GLY A 57 1.95 -22.74 5.83
C GLY A 57 1.33 -21.69 4.91
N PHE A 58 0.21 -21.07 5.30
CA PHE A 58 -0.47 -20.07 4.48
C PHE A 58 -0.73 -18.76 5.22
N LEU A 59 -0.65 -17.66 4.49
CA LEU A 59 -0.88 -16.31 5.00
C LEU A 59 -2.35 -16.12 5.39
N ASN A 60 -2.59 -15.45 6.51
CA ASN A 60 -3.92 -15.01 6.92
C ASN A 60 -4.52 -14.03 5.92
N GLY A 61 -5.78 -14.26 5.53
CA GLY A 61 -6.47 -13.43 4.55
C GLY A 61 -6.65 -11.98 4.99
N GLY A 62 -6.84 -11.74 6.29
CA GLY A 62 -6.91 -10.39 6.85
C GLY A 62 -5.57 -9.64 6.76
N ILE A 63 -4.45 -10.34 6.91
CA ILE A 63 -3.11 -9.76 6.68
C ILE A 63 -2.95 -9.36 5.21
N ALA A 64 -3.33 -10.23 4.28
CA ALA A 64 -3.32 -9.90 2.85
C ALA A 64 -4.17 -8.65 2.56
N ALA A 65 -5.36 -8.56 3.16
CA ALA A 65 -6.23 -7.38 3.04
C ALA A 65 -5.56 -6.11 3.58
N THR A 66 -4.86 -6.19 4.70
CA THR A 66 -4.11 -5.06 5.28
C THR A 66 -2.98 -4.59 4.35
N LEU A 67 -2.23 -5.53 3.76
CA LEU A 67 -1.18 -5.20 2.79
C LEU A 67 -1.74 -4.47 1.58
N ILE A 68 -2.86 -4.94 1.04
CA ILE A 68 -3.56 -4.32 -0.09
C ILE A 68 -4.08 -2.94 0.27
N ASP A 69 -4.71 -2.79 1.42
CA ASP A 69 -5.26 -1.52 1.90
C ASP A 69 -4.18 -0.44 1.97
N CYS A 70 -3.16 -0.67 2.77
CA CYS A 70 -2.12 0.31 3.00
C CYS A 70 -1.30 0.62 1.75
N HIS A 71 -0.94 -0.41 0.97
CA HIS A 71 -0.16 -0.21 -0.25
C HIS A 71 -0.93 0.57 -1.31
N SER A 72 -2.22 0.26 -1.49
CA SER A 72 -3.08 0.98 -2.44
C SER A 72 -3.29 2.44 -2.04
N ALA A 73 -3.57 2.69 -0.76
CA ALA A 73 -3.80 4.04 -0.26
C ALA A 73 -2.57 4.94 -0.44
N VAL A 74 -1.40 4.49 0.00
CA VAL A 74 -0.18 5.30 -0.11
C VAL A 74 0.24 5.50 -1.56
N THR A 75 0.06 4.50 -2.41
CA THR A 75 0.34 4.61 -3.86
C THR A 75 -0.56 5.65 -4.50
N ALA A 76 -1.87 5.60 -4.23
CA ALA A 76 -2.83 6.56 -4.79
C ALA A 76 -2.52 8.00 -4.36
N ILE A 77 -2.19 8.21 -3.09
CA ILE A 77 -1.83 9.53 -2.56
C ILE A 77 -0.53 10.02 -3.19
N ALA A 78 0.49 9.18 -3.27
CA ALA A 78 1.78 9.56 -3.84
C ALA A 78 1.68 9.93 -5.33
N LEU A 79 0.92 9.17 -6.12
CA LEU A 79 0.66 9.48 -7.52
C LEU A 79 -0.15 10.78 -7.68
N HIS A 80 -1.12 11.02 -6.80
CA HIS A 80 -1.84 12.29 -6.78
C HIS A 80 -0.88 13.46 -6.51
N CYS A 81 0.04 13.32 -5.57
CA CYS A 81 1.05 14.34 -5.28
C CYS A 81 1.92 14.64 -6.51
N GLN A 82 2.35 13.61 -7.24
CA GLN A 82 3.07 13.81 -8.51
C GLN A 82 2.24 14.58 -9.55
N GLU A 83 0.95 14.25 -9.68
CA GLU A 83 0.03 14.90 -10.61
C GLU A 83 -0.11 16.40 -10.33
N ILE A 84 -0.08 16.83 -9.07
CA ILE A 84 -0.21 18.23 -8.66
C ILE A 84 1.14 18.92 -8.44
N GLY A 85 2.26 18.24 -8.68
CA GLY A 85 3.60 18.80 -8.52
C GLY A 85 4.04 18.97 -7.06
N LEU A 86 3.44 18.25 -6.13
CA LEU A 86 3.83 18.25 -4.72
C LEU A 86 5.00 17.29 -4.49
N ASP A 87 6.12 17.83 -4.01
CA ASP A 87 7.29 17.03 -3.67
C ASP A 87 7.16 16.48 -2.24
N LEU A 88 7.00 15.16 -2.12
CA LEU A 88 6.89 14.50 -0.82
C LEU A 88 8.21 14.39 -0.05
N ASP A 89 9.34 14.58 -0.71
CA ASP A 89 10.69 14.56 -0.09
C ASP A 89 11.24 15.97 0.19
N GLY A 90 10.41 17.00 0.03
CA GLY A 90 10.77 18.40 0.28
C GLY A 90 10.79 18.75 1.78
N GLU A 91 11.54 19.81 2.13
CA GLU A 91 11.68 20.28 3.53
C GLU A 91 10.34 20.65 4.21
N ASN A 92 9.34 21.05 3.42
CA ASN A 92 8.02 21.43 3.91
C ASN A 92 6.94 20.51 3.31
N ALA A 93 7.27 19.24 3.07
CA ALA A 93 6.32 18.31 2.50
C ALA A 93 5.11 18.14 3.43
N GLU A 94 3.93 18.32 2.87
CA GLU A 94 2.66 17.96 3.50
C GLU A 94 2.15 16.70 2.84
N PHE A 95 1.87 15.67 3.64
CA PHE A 95 1.27 14.44 3.14
C PHE A 95 -0.26 14.62 3.14
N PRO A 96 -0.93 14.57 1.99
CA PRO A 96 -2.37 14.76 1.93
C PRO A 96 -3.11 13.68 2.71
N ASP A 97 -4.22 14.06 3.32
CA ASP A 97 -5.13 13.09 3.92
C ASP A 97 -5.77 12.22 2.83
N GLY A 98 -5.95 10.97 3.16
CA GLY A 98 -6.64 10.00 2.31
C GLY A 98 -6.97 8.75 3.09
N TRP A 99 -8.03 8.08 2.68
CA TRP A 99 -8.45 6.84 3.32
C TRP A 99 -9.14 5.92 2.34
N THR A 100 -9.11 4.65 2.64
CA THR A 100 -9.81 3.63 1.87
C THR A 100 -11.31 3.69 2.15
N LYS A 101 -12.09 3.76 1.09
CA LYS A 101 -13.56 3.72 1.14
C LYS A 101 -14.10 2.30 0.93
N THR A 102 -13.54 1.59 -0.04
CA THR A 102 -14.03 0.27 -0.44
C THR A 102 -12.85 -0.60 -0.85
N ILE A 103 -12.88 -1.85 -0.44
CA ILE A 103 -11.98 -2.90 -0.92
C ILE A 103 -12.81 -4.08 -1.37
N THR A 104 -12.55 -4.55 -2.59
CA THR A 104 -13.09 -5.81 -3.10
C THR A 104 -11.91 -6.73 -3.37
N ILE A 105 -11.88 -7.90 -2.76
CA ILE A 105 -10.74 -8.84 -2.81
C ILE A 105 -11.20 -10.20 -3.32
N ASP A 106 -10.44 -10.72 -4.28
CA ASP A 106 -10.52 -12.10 -4.74
C ASP A 106 -9.26 -12.84 -4.31
N TYR A 107 -9.43 -13.87 -3.50
CA TYR A 107 -8.35 -14.79 -3.12
C TYR A 107 -8.27 -15.89 -4.16
N LEU A 108 -7.38 -15.74 -5.14
CA LEU A 108 -7.30 -16.64 -6.31
C LEU A 108 -6.70 -18.00 -5.94
N ARG A 109 -5.80 -18.00 -4.97
CA ARG A 109 -5.16 -19.18 -4.39
C ARG A 109 -4.60 -18.88 -3.03
N PRO A 110 -4.36 -19.91 -2.18
CA PRO A 110 -3.68 -19.72 -0.91
C PRO A 110 -2.30 -19.08 -1.11
N THR A 111 -1.98 -18.06 -0.32
CA THR A 111 -0.68 -17.39 -0.36
C THR A 111 0.31 -18.12 0.53
N PRO A 112 1.44 -18.64 0.00
CA PRO A 112 2.43 -19.32 0.84
C PRO A 112 3.03 -18.38 1.89
N LEU A 113 3.10 -18.86 3.15
CA LEU A 113 3.64 -18.06 4.27
C LEU A 113 5.14 -17.77 4.12
N GLU A 114 5.90 -18.74 3.61
CA GLU A 114 7.35 -18.66 3.49
C GLU A 114 7.85 -17.83 2.29
N ALA A 115 6.96 -17.52 1.34
CA ALA A 115 7.34 -16.79 0.15
C ALA A 115 7.57 -15.30 0.45
N GLU A 116 8.56 -14.70 -0.21
CA GLU A 116 8.61 -13.24 -0.33
C GLU A 116 7.51 -12.80 -1.29
N LEU A 117 6.67 -11.89 -0.82
CA LEU A 117 5.55 -11.37 -1.60
C LEU A 117 5.94 -10.11 -2.34
N THR A 118 5.48 -9.98 -3.57
CA THR A 118 5.51 -8.73 -4.33
C THR A 118 4.10 -8.19 -4.41
N ILE A 119 3.92 -6.93 -4.04
CA ILE A 119 2.63 -6.26 -4.05
C ILE A 119 2.72 -5.13 -5.07
N ARG A 120 1.79 -5.13 -6.03
CA ARG A 120 1.75 -4.13 -7.10
C ARG A 120 0.42 -3.42 -7.11
N ALA A 121 0.46 -2.10 -7.19
CA ALA A 121 -0.72 -1.25 -7.18
C ALA A 121 -0.65 -0.22 -8.31
N LYS A 122 -1.74 -0.10 -9.06
CA LYS A 122 -1.85 0.84 -10.18
C LYS A 122 -3.19 1.56 -10.12
N VAL A 123 -3.16 2.90 -10.28
CA VAL A 123 -4.40 3.68 -10.41
C VAL A 123 -5.01 3.42 -11.77
N VAL A 124 -6.23 2.88 -11.78
CA VAL A 124 -6.97 2.52 -13.01
C VAL A 124 -8.11 3.47 -13.32
N LYS A 125 -8.56 4.25 -12.33
CA LYS A 125 -9.60 5.26 -12.52
C LYS A 125 -9.37 6.46 -11.61
N ARG A 126 -9.58 7.64 -12.15
CA ARG A 126 -9.49 8.91 -11.43
C ARG A 126 -10.86 9.56 -11.35
N GLY A 127 -11.42 9.61 -10.15
CA GLY A 127 -12.62 10.40 -9.85
C GLY A 127 -12.22 11.78 -9.35
N LYS A 128 -13.23 12.62 -9.08
CA LYS A 128 -13.00 14.00 -8.60
C LYS A 128 -12.23 14.03 -7.26
N LYS A 129 -12.63 13.19 -6.31
CA LYS A 129 -12.00 13.08 -4.97
C LYS A 129 -11.58 11.66 -4.64
N SER A 130 -11.43 10.81 -5.64
CA SER A 130 -11.11 9.40 -5.43
C SER A 130 -10.16 8.87 -6.50
N ARG A 131 -9.50 7.78 -6.14
CA ARG A 131 -8.71 6.96 -7.04
C ARG A 131 -9.15 5.51 -6.88
N THR A 132 -9.39 4.84 -7.99
CA THR A 132 -9.59 3.39 -7.98
C THR A 132 -8.26 2.72 -8.31
N VAL A 133 -7.83 1.83 -7.47
CA VAL A 133 -6.53 1.14 -7.55
C VAL A 133 -6.76 -0.33 -7.80
N ALA A 134 -6.12 -0.87 -8.82
CA ALA A 134 -5.96 -2.31 -8.99
C ALA A 134 -4.70 -2.75 -8.24
N CYS A 135 -4.84 -3.68 -7.31
CA CYS A 135 -3.74 -4.14 -6.47
C CYS A 135 -3.69 -5.67 -6.44
N SER A 136 -2.50 -6.22 -6.60
CA SER A 136 -2.31 -7.68 -6.59
C SER A 136 -1.12 -8.07 -5.72
N ILE A 137 -1.23 -9.25 -5.11
CA ILE A 137 -0.13 -9.89 -4.35
C ILE A 137 0.33 -11.11 -5.14
N TYR A 138 1.63 -11.17 -5.36
CA TYR A 138 2.31 -12.27 -6.07
C TYR A 138 3.23 -13.01 -5.11
N ALA A 139 3.23 -14.34 -5.22
CA ALA A 139 4.19 -15.22 -4.57
C ALA A 139 4.80 -16.13 -5.63
N ASP A 140 6.15 -16.18 -5.69
CA ASP A 140 6.87 -17.01 -6.68
C ASP A 140 6.40 -16.77 -8.13
N GLY A 141 6.10 -15.52 -8.48
CA GLY A 141 5.62 -15.12 -9.80
C GLY A 141 4.15 -15.43 -10.08
N GLN A 142 3.41 -16.00 -9.13
CA GLN A 142 1.99 -16.30 -9.27
C GLN A 142 1.13 -15.29 -8.52
N GLU A 143 0.11 -14.76 -9.17
CA GLU A 143 -0.88 -13.89 -8.56
C GLU A 143 -1.76 -14.70 -7.60
N CYS A 144 -1.66 -14.41 -6.31
CA CYS A 144 -2.41 -15.09 -5.27
C CYS A 144 -3.66 -14.33 -4.85
N VAL A 145 -3.57 -13.00 -4.83
CA VAL A 145 -4.65 -12.11 -4.42
C VAL A 145 -4.79 -10.98 -5.42
N ARG A 146 -6.02 -10.66 -5.77
CA ARG A 146 -6.36 -9.55 -6.67
C ARG A 146 -7.41 -8.69 -6.01
N ALA A 147 -7.23 -7.37 -6.04
CA ALA A 147 -8.15 -6.46 -5.41
C ALA A 147 -8.39 -5.21 -6.24
N GLU A 148 -9.55 -4.60 -5.99
CA GLU A 148 -9.87 -3.24 -6.38
C GLU A 148 -10.12 -2.42 -5.12
N VAL A 149 -9.45 -1.28 -5.01
CA VAL A 149 -9.51 -0.41 -3.83
C VAL A 149 -9.91 0.99 -4.26
N VAL A 150 -10.91 1.54 -3.61
CA VAL A 150 -11.30 2.94 -3.81
C VAL A 150 -10.72 3.76 -2.66
N VAL A 151 -9.83 4.68 -2.99
CA VAL A 151 -9.17 5.60 -2.05
C VAL A 151 -9.76 7.00 -2.23
N VAL A 152 -10.21 7.60 -1.12
CA VAL A 152 -10.70 8.99 -1.10
C VAL A 152 -9.53 9.90 -0.75
N ILE A 153 -9.34 10.95 -1.54
CA ILE A 153 -8.35 12.00 -1.33
C ILE A 153 -9.11 13.33 -1.39
N PRO A 154 -9.55 13.90 -0.24
CA PRO A 154 -10.43 15.08 -0.24
C PRO A 154 -9.84 16.29 -0.96
N SER A 155 -8.53 16.50 -0.84
CA SER A 155 -7.81 17.60 -1.48
C SER A 155 -7.70 17.46 -3.01
N ALA A 156 -8.03 16.30 -3.57
CA ALA A 156 -7.97 16.07 -5.02
C ALA A 156 -9.14 16.73 -5.79
N GLY A 157 -10.16 17.19 -5.06
CA GLY A 157 -11.38 17.78 -5.65
C GLY A 157 -11.45 19.28 -5.61
#